data_a3d3ba1dc8d6a5895a18bebc53fe8c3d
#
_entry.id   a3d3ba1dc8d6a5895a18bebc53fe8c3d
#
_cell.length_a   1.000
_cell.length_b   1.000
_cell.length_c   1.000
_cell.angle_alpha   90.00
_cell.angle_beta   90.00
_cell.angle_gamma   90.00
#
_symmetry.space_group_name_H-M   'P 1'
#
loop_
_entity.id
_entity.type
_entity.pdbx_description
1 polymer ?
#
loop_
_entity_poly.entity_id
_entity_poly.type
_entity_poly.pdbx_seq_one_letter_code
_entity_poly.pdbx_strand_id
1 'polypeptide(L)'
;MILFFIKRIRFYILFSLLCSFHWGLAQQKLATEIQMPAFSKATVGEVFQLLKERQDVLFSFNGNILQMDSVIYPRAYKGNLYDYLDGILGKEYSFKELGKHIIVQYTPQRMSVDFEVQTPRKDKVVITGYIKNIRTNNPISNASIFDRSALLSTLTDKNGYFELDVKKKSNLIAVNVSKEMFRDTSVMVIFPIEAKIGDKKKRQYGYFEGYEEDHGLYKSFFGRIFLSPAQQIQSMNLGGMFLYSPYQISMTPGLSSHGFIRSQIVNKFSLNIIGGATAGVKGVELGGVFNINQYNMQGFQVAGVFNTVGGNVGGVQLAGVGNRVFGTVKGVQIGGVLNKADTVLGVQIAGVANTAKEAAGTTQLAGVLNNSSGDVGIQIAGIANKAKKVKGFQLAGIVNIADSSDYPIGLLNLIKNGEKNLSLAIDEDSYLSLQFRSGGRVLYSVLSIGAALGNDSPAKYAFEAGLGAVLLNKSKFALRTEITTRNHLTDNFKLLDNHQSSFRVIPSYKLTDALSIFVAPSFNYAERDEDAVSGGGTQWKAWGRDRTRNTFYGGGTAGLMLKL
;
A
#
# COMPACT_ATOMS: atom_id res chain seq x y z
N MET A 1 21.89 -33.91 -18.51
CA MET A 1 20.44 -34.05 -18.71
C MET A 1 19.73 -34.70 -17.53
N ILE A 2 20.25 -35.78 -16.95
CA ILE A 2 19.65 -36.49 -15.79
C ILE A 2 19.63 -35.64 -14.49
N LEU A 3 20.66 -34.85 -14.21
CA LEU A 3 20.69 -33.97 -13.01
C LEU A 3 19.63 -32.85 -13.04
N PHE A 4 19.26 -32.38 -14.23
CA PHE A 4 18.21 -31.35 -14.40
C PHE A 4 16.79 -31.90 -14.20
N PHE A 5 16.60 -33.18 -14.52
CA PHE A 5 15.34 -33.89 -14.31
C PHE A 5 15.10 -34.21 -12.83
N ILE A 6 16.15 -34.60 -12.09
CA ILE A 6 16.07 -34.90 -10.67
C ILE A 6 15.79 -33.63 -9.84
N LYS A 7 16.32 -32.45 -10.22
CA LYS A 7 15.98 -31.16 -9.57
C LYS A 7 14.52 -30.76 -9.78
N ARG A 8 13.96 -31.00 -10.98
CA ARG A 8 12.54 -30.72 -11.25
C ARG A 8 11.61 -31.66 -10.48
N ILE A 9 11.92 -32.95 -10.41
CA ILE A 9 11.10 -33.92 -9.65
C ILE A 9 11.12 -33.60 -8.16
N ARG A 10 12.26 -33.20 -7.57
CA ARG A 10 12.33 -32.75 -6.17
C ARG A 10 11.51 -31.49 -5.93
N PHE A 11 11.48 -30.57 -6.88
CA PHE A 11 10.66 -29.36 -6.78
C PHE A 11 9.15 -29.67 -6.82
N TYR A 12 8.70 -30.56 -7.69
CA TYR A 12 7.30 -30.99 -7.76
C TYR A 12 6.87 -31.83 -6.56
N ILE A 13 7.75 -32.67 -6.00
CA ILE A 13 7.48 -33.42 -4.77
C ILE A 13 7.39 -32.46 -3.57
N LEU A 14 8.27 -31.48 -3.48
CA LEU A 14 8.23 -30.46 -2.42
C LEU A 14 6.99 -29.59 -2.53
N PHE A 15 6.59 -29.22 -3.75
CA PHE A 15 5.37 -28.45 -4.01
C PHE A 15 4.10 -29.27 -3.75
N SER A 16 4.07 -30.54 -4.10
CA SER A 16 2.96 -31.47 -3.81
C SER A 16 2.84 -31.74 -2.30
N LEU A 17 3.95 -31.88 -1.58
CA LEU A 17 3.96 -31.98 -0.11
C LEU A 17 3.48 -30.68 0.58
N LEU A 18 3.80 -29.50 0.03
CA LEU A 18 3.24 -28.21 0.50
C LEU A 18 1.73 -28.10 0.26
N CYS A 19 1.23 -28.65 -0.84
CA CYS A 19 -0.20 -28.65 -1.14
C CYS A 19 -1.00 -29.68 -0.34
N SER A 20 -0.38 -30.80 0.11
CA SER A 20 -1.06 -31.83 0.90
C SER A 20 -1.20 -31.50 2.40
N PHE A 21 -0.57 -30.45 2.90
CA PHE A 21 -0.70 -30.00 4.30
C PHE A 21 -2.01 -29.22 4.59
N HIS A 22 -2.93 -29.11 3.62
CA HIS A 22 -4.18 -28.35 3.78
C HIS A 22 -5.36 -29.17 4.37
N TRP A 23 -5.17 -30.40 4.83
CA TRP A 23 -6.26 -31.26 5.27
C TRP A 23 -6.24 -31.55 6.79
N GLY A 24 -6.22 -30.51 7.60
CA GLY A 24 -6.24 -30.71 9.06
C GLY A 24 -6.66 -29.53 9.92
N LEU A 25 -7.02 -28.38 9.36
CA LEU A 25 -7.59 -27.29 10.14
C LEU A 25 -9.12 -27.46 10.12
N ALA A 26 -9.71 -27.75 11.28
CA ALA A 26 -11.14 -27.60 11.47
C ALA A 26 -11.53 -26.21 10.97
N GLN A 27 -12.24 -26.14 9.85
CA GLN A 27 -12.70 -24.87 9.28
C GLN A 27 -13.57 -24.18 10.33
N GLN A 28 -13.09 -23.08 10.90
CA GLN A 28 -13.92 -22.23 11.75
C GLN A 28 -15.00 -21.63 10.84
N LYS A 29 -16.24 -21.97 11.08
CA LYS A 29 -17.41 -21.55 10.27
C LYS A 29 -17.55 -20.03 10.16
N LEU A 30 -17.27 -19.32 11.23
CA LEU A 30 -17.31 -17.85 11.26
C LEU A 30 -16.26 -17.20 10.34
N ALA A 31 -15.14 -17.89 10.07
CA ALA A 31 -14.08 -17.42 9.19
C ALA A 31 -14.28 -17.82 7.72
N THR A 32 -15.29 -18.63 7.41
CA THR A 32 -15.56 -19.08 6.04
C THR A 32 -15.92 -17.90 5.15
N GLU A 33 -15.32 -17.84 3.97
CA GLU A 33 -15.67 -16.83 2.96
C GLU A 33 -17.05 -17.15 2.36
N ILE A 34 -17.94 -16.17 2.43
CA ILE A 34 -19.30 -16.25 1.91
C ILE A 34 -19.52 -15.21 0.82
N GLN A 35 -20.44 -15.51 -0.08
CA GLN A 35 -20.95 -14.56 -1.05
C GLN A 35 -22.47 -14.45 -0.91
N MET A 36 -22.93 -13.27 -0.50
CA MET A 36 -24.35 -12.99 -0.29
C MET A 36 -24.84 -11.96 -1.30
N PRO A 37 -26.02 -12.20 -1.91
CA PRO A 37 -26.63 -11.21 -2.81
C PRO A 37 -27.15 -9.99 -2.02
N ALA A 38 -27.44 -8.91 -2.75
CA ALA A 38 -28.19 -7.80 -2.18
C ALA A 38 -29.69 -8.17 -2.08
N PHE A 39 -30.31 -7.79 -0.98
CA PHE A 39 -31.75 -7.91 -0.81
C PHE A 39 -32.36 -6.52 -0.67
N SER A 40 -33.41 -6.23 -1.43
CA SER A 40 -34.17 -4.99 -1.25
C SER A 40 -34.91 -4.95 0.09
N LYS A 41 -35.30 -6.11 0.59
CA LYS A 41 -35.92 -6.37 1.88
C LYS A 41 -35.78 -7.84 2.21
N ALA A 42 -35.34 -8.19 3.41
CA ALA A 42 -35.30 -9.56 3.90
C ALA A 42 -35.54 -9.57 5.41
N THR A 43 -35.98 -10.69 5.96
CA THR A 43 -36.01 -10.91 7.42
C THR A 43 -34.72 -11.56 7.88
N VAL A 44 -34.40 -11.44 9.16
CA VAL A 44 -33.25 -12.13 9.77
C VAL A 44 -33.38 -13.63 9.57
N GLY A 45 -34.62 -14.19 9.68
CA GLY A 45 -34.90 -15.58 9.46
C GLY A 45 -34.57 -16.07 8.06
N GLU A 46 -34.96 -15.33 7.03
CA GLU A 46 -34.64 -15.64 5.64
C GLU A 46 -33.15 -15.69 5.39
N VAL A 47 -32.40 -14.73 5.94
CA VAL A 47 -30.95 -14.69 5.81
C VAL A 47 -30.28 -15.85 6.53
N PHE A 48 -30.74 -16.20 7.74
CA PHE A 48 -30.22 -17.34 8.49
C PHE A 48 -30.53 -18.67 7.79
N GLN A 49 -31.71 -18.80 7.19
CA GLN A 49 -32.07 -19.97 6.41
C GLN A 49 -31.17 -20.13 5.19
N LEU A 50 -30.91 -19.04 4.46
CA LEU A 50 -30.02 -19.05 3.30
C LEU A 50 -28.56 -19.40 3.70
N LEU A 51 -28.08 -18.87 4.83
CA LEU A 51 -26.77 -19.21 5.37
C LEU A 51 -26.69 -20.68 5.80
N LYS A 52 -27.74 -21.23 6.41
CA LYS A 52 -27.85 -22.64 6.75
C LYS A 52 -27.71 -23.52 5.50
N GLU A 53 -28.43 -23.20 4.43
CA GLU A 53 -28.42 -23.96 3.19
C GLU A 53 -27.07 -23.90 2.45
N ARG A 54 -26.43 -22.73 2.44
CA ARG A 54 -25.19 -22.52 1.67
C ARG A 54 -23.92 -22.90 2.42
N GLN A 55 -23.90 -22.80 3.74
CA GLN A 55 -22.68 -22.92 4.57
C GLN A 55 -22.73 -24.07 5.58
N ASP A 56 -23.82 -24.81 5.63
CA ASP A 56 -24.05 -25.89 6.62
C ASP A 56 -23.80 -25.39 8.05
N VAL A 57 -24.37 -24.23 8.39
CA VAL A 57 -24.31 -23.61 9.74
C VAL A 57 -25.70 -23.58 10.37
N LEU A 58 -25.76 -23.80 11.67
CA LEU A 58 -26.97 -23.72 12.47
C LEU A 58 -26.87 -22.55 13.43
N PHE A 59 -27.92 -21.74 13.53
CA PHE A 59 -27.95 -20.60 14.44
C PHE A 59 -28.68 -20.96 15.74
N SER A 60 -28.08 -20.59 16.87
CA SER A 60 -28.64 -20.76 18.20
C SER A 60 -28.71 -19.39 18.87
N PHE A 61 -29.90 -18.94 19.25
CA PHE A 61 -30.13 -17.59 19.78
C PHE A 61 -31.35 -17.60 20.73
N ASN A 62 -31.47 -16.53 21.55
CA ASN A 62 -32.62 -16.31 22.35
C ASN A 62 -33.70 -15.58 21.53
N GLY A 63 -34.81 -16.27 21.24
CA GLY A 63 -35.91 -15.75 20.43
C GLY A 63 -36.63 -14.52 21.01
N ASN A 64 -36.51 -14.29 22.30
CA ASN A 64 -37.04 -13.08 22.93
C ASN A 64 -36.20 -11.84 22.68
N ILE A 65 -34.93 -12.02 22.28
CA ILE A 65 -33.97 -10.94 22.06
C ILE A 65 -33.75 -10.69 20.58
N LEU A 66 -33.59 -11.75 19.81
CA LEU A 66 -33.41 -11.68 18.36
C LEU A 66 -34.69 -12.19 17.67
N GLN A 67 -35.49 -11.26 17.16
CA GLN A 67 -36.72 -11.59 16.44
C GLN A 67 -36.41 -11.94 15.00
N MET A 68 -36.80 -13.13 14.57
CA MET A 68 -36.54 -13.65 13.23
C MET A 68 -37.29 -12.88 12.14
N ASP A 69 -38.40 -12.24 12.48
CA ASP A 69 -39.23 -11.44 11.57
C ASP A 69 -38.69 -10.00 11.39
N SER A 70 -37.61 -9.64 12.10
CA SER A 70 -36.98 -8.31 12.00
C SER A 70 -36.50 -8.08 10.58
N VAL A 71 -36.94 -6.96 9.99
CA VAL A 71 -36.61 -6.58 8.62
C VAL A 71 -35.22 -5.95 8.57
N ILE A 72 -34.40 -6.44 7.65
CA ILE A 72 -33.07 -5.96 7.35
C ILE A 72 -32.91 -5.71 5.86
N TYR A 73 -31.92 -4.91 5.48
CA TYR A 73 -31.62 -4.54 4.09
C TYR A 73 -30.17 -4.91 3.75
N PRO A 74 -29.84 -6.20 3.60
CA PRO A 74 -28.49 -6.64 3.37
C PRO A 74 -28.01 -6.21 1.98
N ARG A 75 -26.82 -5.58 1.94
CA ARG A 75 -26.13 -5.28 0.68
C ARG A 75 -25.43 -6.53 0.17
N ALA A 76 -25.12 -6.53 -1.13
CA ALA A 76 -24.26 -7.56 -1.68
C ALA A 76 -22.93 -7.60 -0.91
N TYR A 77 -22.52 -8.79 -0.49
CA TYR A 77 -21.36 -8.97 0.36
C TYR A 77 -20.51 -10.15 -0.09
N LYS A 78 -19.20 -9.95 -0.08
CA LYS A 78 -18.22 -11.00 -0.26
C LYS A 78 -17.13 -10.86 0.79
N GLY A 79 -17.00 -11.84 1.67
CA GLY A 79 -16.05 -11.84 2.80
C GLY A 79 -16.39 -12.92 3.80
N ASN A 80 -15.84 -12.84 5.02
CA ASN A 80 -16.09 -13.84 6.05
C ASN A 80 -17.50 -13.71 6.66
N LEU A 81 -18.00 -14.83 7.19
CA LEU A 81 -19.33 -14.91 7.78
C LEU A 81 -19.46 -14.02 9.03
N TYR A 82 -18.40 -13.88 9.84
CA TYR A 82 -18.42 -13.04 11.04
C TYR A 82 -18.72 -11.59 10.70
N ASP A 83 -17.99 -10.99 9.77
CA ASP A 83 -18.17 -9.57 9.39
C ASP A 83 -19.55 -9.34 8.73
N TYR A 84 -20.06 -10.33 8.02
CA TYR A 84 -21.43 -10.25 7.49
C TYR A 84 -22.48 -10.21 8.58
N LEU A 85 -22.40 -11.13 9.56
CA LEU A 85 -23.33 -11.16 10.69
C LEU A 85 -23.23 -9.88 11.54
N ASP A 86 -22.02 -9.38 11.80
CA ASP A 86 -21.79 -8.12 12.52
C ASP A 86 -22.40 -6.93 11.76
N GLY A 87 -22.32 -6.95 10.43
CA GLY A 87 -22.90 -5.91 9.58
C GLY A 87 -24.44 -5.89 9.56
N ILE A 88 -25.10 -7.04 9.63
CA ILE A 88 -26.57 -7.13 9.56
C ILE A 88 -27.26 -7.05 10.93
N LEU A 89 -26.62 -7.55 11.99
CA LEU A 89 -27.21 -7.58 13.35
C LEU A 89 -26.70 -6.43 14.22
N GLY A 90 -25.56 -5.83 13.88
CA GLY A 90 -24.97 -4.73 14.63
C GLY A 90 -24.02 -5.17 15.73
N LYS A 91 -23.25 -4.20 16.24
CA LYS A 91 -22.16 -4.42 17.23
C LYS A 91 -22.62 -4.84 18.62
N GLU A 92 -23.91 -4.84 18.88
CA GLU A 92 -24.50 -5.27 20.15
C GLU A 92 -24.62 -6.79 20.25
N TYR A 93 -24.35 -7.50 19.16
CA TYR A 93 -24.34 -8.95 19.13
C TYR A 93 -22.92 -9.51 19.09
N SER A 94 -22.73 -10.66 19.69
CA SER A 94 -21.49 -11.44 19.61
C SER A 94 -21.78 -12.85 19.12
N PHE A 95 -20.80 -13.42 18.41
CA PHE A 95 -20.96 -14.73 17.77
C PHE A 95 -19.93 -15.69 18.33
N LYS A 96 -20.40 -16.87 18.77
CA LYS A 96 -19.55 -17.96 19.24
C LYS A 96 -19.79 -19.19 18.36
N GLU A 97 -18.73 -19.86 18.01
CA GLU A 97 -18.79 -21.09 17.24
C GLU A 97 -18.66 -22.30 18.14
N LEU A 98 -19.58 -23.25 18.00
CA LEU A 98 -19.55 -24.54 18.66
C LEU A 98 -19.88 -25.64 17.63
N GLY A 99 -18.85 -26.19 16.99
CA GLY A 99 -19.00 -27.14 15.88
C GLY A 99 -19.71 -26.50 14.68
N LYS A 100 -20.90 -26.99 14.33
CA LYS A 100 -21.75 -26.41 13.26
C LYS A 100 -22.67 -25.28 13.75
N HIS A 101 -22.75 -25.06 15.07
CA HIS A 101 -23.62 -24.06 15.66
C HIS A 101 -22.92 -22.73 15.82
N ILE A 102 -23.58 -21.67 15.37
CA ILE A 102 -23.22 -20.28 15.66
C ILE A 102 -24.19 -19.77 16.72
N ILE A 103 -23.67 -19.55 17.91
CA ILE A 103 -24.44 -19.01 19.04
C ILE A 103 -24.41 -17.49 18.92
N VAL A 104 -25.58 -16.88 18.74
CA VAL A 104 -25.77 -15.43 18.67
C VAL A 104 -26.18 -14.94 20.06
N GLN A 105 -25.36 -14.09 20.65
CA GLN A 105 -25.59 -13.53 21.98
C GLN A 105 -25.73 -12.02 21.90
N TYR A 106 -26.70 -11.46 22.60
CA TYR A 106 -26.85 -10.02 22.76
C TYR A 106 -25.95 -9.52 23.88
N THR A 107 -24.97 -8.69 23.55
CA THR A 107 -23.91 -8.25 24.47
C THR A 107 -23.64 -6.75 24.33
N PRO A 108 -24.62 -5.88 24.64
CA PRO A 108 -24.53 -4.43 24.48
C PRO A 108 -23.56 -3.77 25.46
N GLN A 109 -23.16 -4.49 26.50
CA GLN A 109 -22.31 -3.95 27.56
C GLN A 109 -20.90 -4.56 27.51
N ARG A 110 -19.93 -3.81 28.00
CA ARG A 110 -18.53 -4.24 28.10
C ARG A 110 -18.09 -4.17 29.56
N MET A 111 -17.18 -5.06 29.94
CA MET A 111 -16.61 -5.12 31.27
C MET A 111 -15.12 -4.84 31.27
N SER A 112 -14.64 -4.15 32.31
CA SER A 112 -13.20 -4.08 32.65
C SER A 112 -12.91 -5.15 33.70
N VAL A 113 -11.70 -5.69 33.60
CA VAL A 113 -11.17 -6.69 34.54
C VAL A 113 -9.88 -6.14 35.10
N ASP A 114 -9.92 -5.71 36.36
CA ASP A 114 -8.73 -5.33 37.11
C ASP A 114 -8.33 -6.54 37.97
N PHE A 115 -7.09 -6.99 37.88
CA PHE A 115 -6.66 -8.18 38.61
C PHE A 115 -5.24 -8.04 39.14
N GLU A 116 -4.98 -8.76 40.24
CA GLU A 116 -3.67 -8.94 40.84
C GLU A 116 -3.35 -10.43 40.88
N VAL A 117 -2.06 -10.73 40.76
CA VAL A 117 -1.55 -12.09 40.76
C VAL A 117 -0.65 -12.30 41.96
N GLN A 118 -1.02 -13.19 42.85
CA GLN A 118 -0.26 -13.57 44.02
C GLN A 118 0.27 -14.99 43.85
N THR A 119 1.55 -15.20 44.13
CA THR A 119 2.19 -16.51 44.09
C THR A 119 2.61 -16.93 45.51
N PRO A 120 1.65 -17.37 46.33
CA PRO A 120 1.94 -17.72 47.71
C PRO A 120 2.87 -18.94 47.88
N ARG A 121 2.95 -19.82 46.86
CA ARG A 121 3.86 -20.97 46.78
C ARG A 121 4.34 -21.18 45.34
N LYS A 122 5.42 -21.94 45.14
CA LYS A 122 6.01 -22.18 43.80
C LYS A 122 5.06 -22.85 42.79
N ASP A 123 4.07 -23.60 43.28
CA ASP A 123 3.10 -24.38 42.50
C ASP A 123 1.66 -23.87 42.54
N LYS A 124 1.40 -22.83 43.35
CA LYS A 124 0.08 -22.25 43.55
C LYS A 124 0.08 -20.77 43.18
N VAL A 125 -0.88 -20.39 42.37
CA VAL A 125 -1.13 -19.00 41.95
C VAL A 125 -2.57 -18.64 42.33
N VAL A 126 -2.72 -17.52 42.97
CA VAL A 126 -4.04 -16.93 43.27
C VAL A 126 -4.19 -15.68 42.40
N ILE A 127 -5.23 -15.68 41.59
CA ILE A 127 -5.61 -14.51 40.78
C ILE A 127 -6.82 -13.87 41.45
N THR A 128 -6.66 -12.66 41.93
CA THR A 128 -7.72 -11.87 42.53
C THR A 128 -8.01 -10.65 41.72
N GLY A 129 -9.23 -10.10 41.77
CA GLY A 129 -9.52 -8.88 41.05
C GLY A 129 -10.95 -8.40 41.15
N TYR A 130 -11.24 -7.35 40.38
CA TYR A 130 -12.56 -6.74 40.32
C TYR A 130 -13.05 -6.66 38.89
N ILE A 131 -14.35 -6.92 38.71
CA ILE A 131 -15.02 -6.77 37.41
C ILE A 131 -16.03 -5.64 37.51
N LYS A 132 -15.90 -4.67 36.59
CA LYS A 132 -16.76 -3.48 36.56
C LYS A 132 -17.31 -3.25 35.16
N ASN A 133 -18.45 -2.62 35.05
CA ASN A 133 -19.00 -2.12 33.80
C ASN A 133 -18.20 -0.90 33.35
N ILE A 134 -17.62 -0.94 32.12
CA ILE A 134 -16.77 0.14 31.61
C ILE A 134 -17.51 1.49 31.54
N ARG A 135 -18.82 1.47 31.23
CA ARG A 135 -19.60 2.70 31.03
C ARG A 135 -20.06 3.33 32.36
N THR A 136 -20.49 2.49 33.30
CA THR A 136 -21.10 2.98 34.56
C THR A 136 -20.16 2.90 35.75
N ASN A 137 -19.04 2.23 35.63
CA ASN A 137 -18.07 1.89 36.67
C ASN A 137 -18.68 1.07 37.84
N ASN A 138 -19.91 0.57 37.68
CA ASN A 138 -20.56 -0.26 38.69
C ASN A 138 -19.94 -1.66 38.74
N PRO A 139 -19.82 -2.27 39.94
CA PRO A 139 -19.37 -3.64 40.07
C PRO A 139 -20.34 -4.63 39.41
N ILE A 140 -19.81 -5.69 38.82
CA ILE A 140 -20.59 -6.75 38.17
C ILE A 140 -20.55 -7.99 39.07
N SER A 141 -21.69 -8.31 39.68
CA SER A 141 -21.84 -9.52 40.50
C SER A 141 -22.22 -10.74 39.67
N ASN A 142 -21.88 -11.93 40.17
CA ASN A 142 -22.18 -13.22 39.54
C ASN A 142 -21.67 -13.30 38.09
N ALA A 143 -20.56 -12.66 37.78
CA ALA A 143 -19.84 -12.91 36.54
C ALA A 143 -19.02 -14.20 36.70
N SER A 144 -19.01 -15.06 35.68
CA SER A 144 -18.28 -16.30 35.69
C SER A 144 -16.85 -16.05 35.21
N ILE A 145 -15.88 -16.40 36.05
CA ILE A 145 -14.44 -16.36 35.75
C ILE A 145 -13.97 -17.80 35.66
N PHE A 146 -13.35 -18.16 34.55
CA PHE A 146 -12.92 -19.55 34.33
C PHE A 146 -11.66 -19.67 33.47
N ASP A 147 -10.90 -20.72 33.74
CA ASP A 147 -9.83 -21.21 32.85
C ASP A 147 -10.27 -22.57 32.29
N ARG A 148 -10.46 -22.62 30.95
CA ARG A 148 -10.85 -23.85 30.26
C ARG A 148 -9.78 -24.94 30.32
N SER A 149 -8.52 -24.56 30.32
CA SER A 149 -7.40 -25.49 30.28
C SER A 149 -7.20 -26.18 31.64
N ALA A 150 -7.45 -25.46 32.71
CA ALA A 150 -7.33 -25.95 34.09
C ALA A 150 -8.65 -26.49 34.65
N LEU A 151 -9.77 -26.33 33.95
CA LEU A 151 -11.14 -26.67 34.40
C LEU A 151 -11.48 -26.05 35.76
N LEU A 152 -11.10 -24.80 35.94
CA LEU A 152 -11.32 -24.04 37.14
C LEU A 152 -12.30 -22.90 36.88
N SER A 153 -13.18 -22.61 37.82
CA SER A 153 -14.11 -21.49 37.74
C SER A 153 -14.42 -20.91 39.12
N THR A 154 -14.74 -19.63 39.12
CA THR A 154 -15.28 -18.89 40.27
C THR A 154 -16.29 -17.86 39.79
N LEU A 155 -17.02 -17.24 40.72
CA LEU A 155 -18.00 -16.17 40.46
C LEU A 155 -17.58 -14.89 41.19
N THR A 156 -17.89 -13.75 40.61
CA THR A 156 -17.76 -12.46 41.35
C THR A 156 -18.79 -12.33 42.44
N ASP A 157 -18.40 -11.72 43.56
CA ASP A 157 -19.29 -11.33 44.65
C ASP A 157 -20.12 -10.08 44.32
N LYS A 158 -20.89 -9.55 45.32
CA LYS A 158 -21.70 -8.35 45.16
C LYS A 158 -20.90 -7.09 44.83
N ASN A 159 -19.61 -7.06 45.18
CA ASN A 159 -18.69 -5.95 44.93
C ASN A 159 -17.89 -6.13 43.63
N GLY A 160 -18.22 -7.17 42.86
CA GLY A 160 -17.48 -7.52 41.64
C GLY A 160 -16.13 -8.17 41.90
N TYR A 161 -15.79 -8.53 43.17
CA TYR A 161 -14.56 -9.17 43.54
C TYR A 161 -14.58 -10.66 43.21
N PHE A 162 -13.45 -11.19 42.75
CA PHE A 162 -13.24 -12.63 42.52
C PHE A 162 -11.88 -13.10 43.01
N GLU A 163 -11.80 -14.38 43.30
CA GLU A 163 -10.57 -15.09 43.59
C GLU A 163 -10.58 -16.43 42.84
N LEU A 164 -9.49 -16.70 42.10
CA LEU A 164 -9.30 -17.92 41.34
C LEU A 164 -7.96 -18.58 41.71
N ASP A 165 -8.08 -19.74 42.36
CA ASP A 165 -6.92 -20.59 42.73
C ASP A 165 -6.51 -21.44 41.57
N VAL A 166 -5.26 -21.28 41.06
CA VAL A 166 -4.75 -22.02 39.92
C VAL A 166 -3.48 -22.78 40.27
N LYS A 167 -3.43 -24.03 39.91
CA LYS A 167 -2.18 -24.79 39.97
C LYS A 167 -1.26 -24.41 38.81
N LYS A 168 -0.04 -23.98 39.11
CA LYS A 168 0.93 -23.52 38.10
C LYS A 168 1.43 -24.72 37.27
N LYS A 169 0.61 -25.14 36.27
CA LYS A 169 1.00 -26.13 35.27
C LYS A 169 1.71 -25.53 34.05
N SER A 170 1.50 -24.26 33.78
CA SER A 170 2.10 -23.51 32.68
C SER A 170 2.46 -22.09 33.12
N ASN A 171 3.30 -21.42 32.35
CA ASN A 171 3.65 -20.03 32.63
C ASN A 171 2.60 -19.03 32.08
N LEU A 172 1.51 -19.52 31.53
CA LEU A 172 0.43 -18.77 30.94
C LEU A 172 -0.90 -19.35 31.40
N ILE A 173 -1.80 -18.49 31.85
CA ILE A 173 -3.19 -18.81 32.17
C ILE A 173 -4.11 -17.86 31.43
N ALA A 174 -5.12 -18.40 30.75
CA ALA A 174 -6.14 -17.63 30.08
C ALA A 174 -7.38 -17.55 30.98
N VAL A 175 -7.57 -16.43 31.67
CA VAL A 175 -8.75 -16.16 32.49
C VAL A 175 -9.83 -15.60 31.58
N ASN A 176 -10.93 -16.35 31.44
CA ASN A 176 -12.10 -15.91 30.69
C ASN A 176 -13.15 -15.40 31.66
N VAL A 177 -13.75 -14.28 31.32
CA VAL A 177 -14.84 -13.68 32.08
C VAL A 177 -16.09 -13.62 31.21
N SER A 178 -17.21 -14.15 31.71
CA SER A 178 -18.47 -14.19 31.01
C SER A 178 -19.61 -13.76 31.92
N LYS A 179 -20.49 -12.90 31.41
CA LYS A 179 -21.70 -12.47 32.06
C LYS A 179 -22.78 -12.21 31.02
N GLU A 180 -24.01 -12.58 31.31
CA GLU A 180 -25.17 -12.26 30.48
C GLU A 180 -25.26 -10.75 30.23
N MET A 181 -25.60 -10.34 29.00
CA MET A 181 -25.66 -8.95 28.51
C MET A 181 -24.29 -8.27 28.36
N PHE A 182 -23.17 -8.92 28.71
CA PHE A 182 -21.83 -8.41 28.55
C PHE A 182 -21.06 -9.20 27.52
N ARG A 183 -20.19 -8.49 26.79
CA ARG A 183 -19.27 -9.16 25.89
C ARG A 183 -18.23 -9.92 26.70
N ASP A 184 -18.04 -11.21 26.39
CA ASP A 184 -17.04 -12.03 27.03
C ASP A 184 -15.65 -11.40 26.88
N THR A 185 -14.88 -11.40 27.96
CA THR A 185 -13.54 -10.85 28.02
C THR A 185 -12.57 -11.94 28.43
N SER A 186 -11.46 -12.05 27.71
CA SER A 186 -10.39 -13.00 28.07
C SER A 186 -9.13 -12.22 28.41
N VAL A 187 -8.56 -12.52 29.57
CA VAL A 187 -7.30 -11.93 30.04
C VAL A 187 -6.25 -13.02 30.14
N MET A 188 -5.08 -12.78 29.57
CA MET A 188 -3.94 -13.68 29.69
C MET A 188 -3.05 -13.23 30.83
N VAL A 189 -2.89 -14.11 31.81
CA VAL A 189 -1.99 -13.93 32.93
C VAL A 189 -0.71 -14.71 32.65
N ILE A 190 0.40 -13.99 32.53
CA ILE A 190 1.72 -14.56 32.26
C ILE A 190 2.54 -14.49 33.54
N PHE A 191 2.92 -15.64 34.04
CA PHE A 191 3.77 -15.71 35.22
C PHE A 191 5.23 -15.46 34.86
N PRO A 192 5.99 -14.79 35.74
CA PRO A 192 7.42 -14.68 35.55
C PRO A 192 8.03 -16.07 35.54
N ILE A 193 8.79 -16.40 34.50
CA ILE A 193 9.61 -17.58 34.46
C ILE A 193 10.81 -17.30 35.36
N GLU A 194 10.93 -18.01 36.49
CA GLU A 194 12.15 -18.05 37.25
C GLU A 194 13.20 -18.82 36.43
N ALA A 195 13.80 -18.23 35.46
CA ALA A 195 15.04 -18.70 34.91
C ALA A 195 16.14 -18.34 35.93
N LYS A 196 16.73 -19.33 36.56
CA LYS A 196 17.98 -19.19 37.32
C LYS A 196 19.12 -18.89 36.35
N ILE A 197 19.19 -17.69 35.84
CA ILE A 197 20.35 -17.12 35.18
C ILE A 197 20.47 -15.71 35.76
N GLY A 198 21.56 -15.50 36.50
CA GLY A 198 21.84 -14.24 37.15
C GLY A 198 21.91 -13.07 36.17
N ASP A 199 20.84 -12.36 36.06
CA ASP A 199 20.83 -10.95 35.72
C ASP A 199 19.44 -10.38 35.96
N LYS A 200 19.37 -9.39 36.84
CA LYS A 200 18.15 -8.64 37.21
C LYS A 200 17.77 -7.68 36.11
N LYS A 201 17.48 -8.15 34.89
CA LYS A 201 16.82 -7.29 33.88
C LYS A 201 15.33 -7.37 34.06
N LYS A 202 14.75 -6.30 34.61
CA LYS A 202 13.30 -6.08 34.69
C LYS A 202 12.69 -6.30 33.31
N ARG A 203 11.79 -7.29 33.14
CA ARG A 203 10.98 -7.42 31.94
C ARG A 203 10.06 -6.18 31.89
N GLN A 204 10.19 -5.40 30.86
CA GLN A 204 9.32 -4.24 30.65
C GLN A 204 8.05 -4.74 29.94
N TYR A 205 6.92 -4.62 30.63
CA TYR A 205 5.60 -4.56 30.03
C TYR A 205 5.39 -3.11 29.62
N GLY A 206 4.85 -2.85 28.44
CA GLY A 206 4.66 -1.49 27.99
C GLY A 206 3.57 -1.38 26.94
N TYR A 207 2.99 -0.20 26.86
CA TYR A 207 2.15 0.20 25.75
C TYR A 207 3.05 0.38 24.51
N PHE A 208 2.65 -0.19 23.38
CA PHE A 208 3.35 -0.03 22.12
C PHE A 208 2.80 1.21 21.43
N GLU A 209 3.59 2.28 21.35
CA GLU A 209 3.18 3.51 20.68
C GLU A 209 2.74 3.23 19.23
N GLY A 210 1.57 3.75 18.85
CA GLY A 210 1.00 3.54 17.51
C GLY A 210 0.09 2.31 17.41
N TYR A 211 -0.40 1.80 18.55
CA TYR A 211 -1.53 0.88 18.54
C TYR A 211 -2.78 1.64 18.08
N GLU A 212 -3.17 1.41 16.84
CA GLU A 212 -4.46 1.82 16.30
C GLU A 212 -5.25 0.56 15.94
N GLU A 213 -6.51 0.52 16.33
CA GLU A 213 -7.39 -0.60 15.96
C GLU A 213 -7.67 -0.56 14.46
N ASP A 214 -7.38 -1.68 13.78
CA ASP A 214 -7.76 -2.00 12.40
C ASP A 214 -7.15 -1.15 11.26
N HIS A 215 -5.91 -1.43 10.92
CA HIS A 215 -5.25 -0.90 9.71
C HIS A 215 -5.60 -1.66 8.41
N GLY A 216 -6.60 -2.53 8.40
CA GLY A 216 -6.97 -3.32 7.22
C GLY A 216 -6.05 -4.51 6.93
N LEU A 217 -5.07 -4.81 7.79
CA LEU A 217 -4.21 -5.98 7.65
C LEU A 217 -5.01 -7.27 7.61
N TYR A 218 -5.98 -7.43 8.51
CA TYR A 218 -6.82 -8.63 8.60
C TYR A 218 -7.69 -8.85 7.36
N LYS A 219 -8.08 -7.78 6.66
CA LYS A 219 -8.81 -7.83 5.38
C LYS A 219 -7.89 -8.09 4.18
N SER A 220 -6.58 -8.02 4.37
CA SER A 220 -5.59 -8.29 3.32
C SER A 220 -5.46 -9.77 3.01
N PHE A 221 -4.89 -10.10 1.84
CA PHE A 221 -4.58 -11.47 1.44
C PHE A 221 -3.73 -12.21 2.50
N PHE A 222 -2.63 -11.60 2.95
CA PHE A 222 -1.75 -12.20 3.96
C PHE A 222 -2.42 -12.32 5.33
N GLY A 223 -3.18 -11.30 5.75
CA GLY A 223 -3.90 -11.33 7.01
C GLY A 223 -4.92 -12.47 7.07
N ARG A 224 -5.68 -12.67 6.02
CA ARG A 224 -6.70 -13.73 5.93
C ARG A 224 -6.11 -15.14 5.95
N ILE A 225 -4.96 -15.35 5.34
CA ILE A 225 -4.32 -16.68 5.27
C ILE A 225 -3.56 -17.03 6.55
N PHE A 226 -2.79 -16.07 7.10
CA PHE A 226 -1.80 -16.36 8.13
C PHE A 226 -2.17 -15.88 9.53
N LEU A 227 -3.19 -15.03 9.67
CA LEU A 227 -3.69 -14.58 10.96
C LEU A 227 -5.07 -15.18 11.21
N SER A 228 -5.15 -16.09 12.20
CA SER A 228 -6.43 -16.75 12.50
C SER A 228 -7.42 -15.77 13.13
N PRO A 229 -8.74 -15.95 12.91
CA PRO A 229 -9.77 -15.14 13.57
C PRO A 229 -9.67 -15.17 15.10
N ALA A 230 -9.26 -16.30 15.67
CA ALA A 230 -9.01 -16.40 17.12
C ALA A 230 -7.91 -15.45 17.59
N GLN A 231 -6.84 -15.27 16.80
CA GLN A 231 -5.78 -14.31 17.10
C GLN A 231 -6.23 -12.86 16.93
N GLN A 232 -7.08 -12.60 15.93
CA GLN A 232 -7.69 -11.29 15.75
C GLN A 232 -8.55 -10.91 16.96
N ILE A 233 -9.46 -11.79 17.38
CA ILE A 233 -10.33 -11.58 18.55
C ILE A 233 -9.48 -11.41 19.83
N GLN A 234 -8.43 -12.21 19.99
CA GLN A 234 -7.51 -12.10 21.11
C GLN A 234 -6.76 -10.77 21.12
N SER A 235 -6.28 -10.31 19.97
CA SER A 235 -5.63 -9.02 19.81
C SER A 235 -6.56 -7.85 20.14
N MET A 236 -7.82 -7.93 19.72
CA MET A 236 -8.85 -6.92 20.03
C MET A 236 -9.22 -6.89 21.53
N ASN A 237 -9.24 -8.04 22.19
CA ASN A 237 -9.58 -8.15 23.60
C ASN A 237 -8.46 -7.70 24.55
N LEU A 238 -7.19 -7.86 24.12
CA LEU A 238 -6.02 -7.48 24.93
C LEU A 238 -5.52 -6.05 24.66
N GLY A 239 -6.28 -5.27 23.93
CA GLY A 239 -6.04 -3.91 23.48
C GLY A 239 -4.83 -3.17 24.04
N GLY A 240 -3.72 -3.13 23.32
CA GLY A 240 -2.55 -2.32 23.67
C GLY A 240 -1.56 -2.91 24.69
N MET A 241 -1.84 -4.06 25.31
CA MET A 241 -0.88 -4.73 26.19
C MET A 241 0.06 -5.63 25.38
N PHE A 242 1.35 -5.30 25.37
CA PHE A 242 2.36 -6.06 24.66
C PHE A 242 3.47 -6.56 25.60
N LEU A 243 3.99 -7.75 25.26
CA LEU A 243 5.16 -8.34 25.87
C LEU A 243 6.38 -8.06 24.99
N TYR A 244 7.50 -7.73 25.60
CA TYR A 244 8.75 -7.58 24.89
C TYR A 244 9.59 -8.85 25.00
N SER A 245 10.05 -9.36 23.86
CA SER A 245 10.97 -10.50 23.78
C SER A 245 12.28 -10.09 23.12
N PRO A 246 13.42 -10.59 23.60
CA PRO A 246 14.70 -10.30 22.95
C PRO A 246 14.80 -10.94 21.56
N TYR A 247 14.16 -12.09 21.33
CA TYR A 247 14.20 -12.79 20.05
C TYR A 247 12.96 -13.63 19.80
N GLN A 248 12.71 -13.90 18.53
CA GLN A 248 11.74 -14.88 18.02
C GLN A 248 12.42 -15.74 16.95
N ILE A 249 12.11 -17.03 16.93
CA ILE A 249 12.38 -17.93 15.82
C ILE A 249 11.06 -18.52 15.37
N SER A 250 10.77 -18.46 14.09
CA SER A 250 9.54 -18.98 13.48
C SER A 250 9.86 -19.78 12.22
N MET A 251 9.28 -20.97 12.10
CA MET A 251 9.32 -21.73 10.86
C MET A 251 8.25 -21.20 9.90
N THR A 252 7.01 -21.13 10.41
CA THR A 252 5.82 -20.56 9.76
C THR A 252 5.01 -19.81 10.81
N PRO A 253 4.04 -18.97 10.44
CA PRO A 253 3.23 -18.23 11.41
C PRO A 253 2.55 -19.09 12.49
N GLY A 254 2.30 -20.38 12.24
CA GLY A 254 1.74 -21.32 13.21
C GLY A 254 2.79 -21.96 14.14
N LEU A 255 4.05 -22.03 13.72
CA LEU A 255 5.15 -22.70 14.39
C LEU A 255 6.23 -21.69 14.76
N SER A 256 6.01 -20.94 15.82
CA SER A 256 6.95 -19.97 16.35
C SER A 256 7.30 -20.27 17.80
N SER A 257 8.45 -19.78 18.27
CA SER A 257 8.90 -19.88 19.66
C SER A 257 7.92 -19.26 20.68
N HIS A 258 6.97 -18.45 20.23
CA HIS A 258 5.98 -17.78 21.06
C HIS A 258 4.57 -18.39 20.97
N GLY A 259 4.36 -19.40 20.11
CA GLY A 259 3.08 -20.12 19.98
C GLY A 259 1.89 -19.17 19.75
N PHE A 260 0.82 -19.35 20.54
CA PHE A 260 -0.43 -18.59 20.38
C PHE A 260 -0.33 -17.11 20.76
N ILE A 261 0.62 -16.73 21.64
CA ILE A 261 0.74 -15.35 22.13
C ILE A 261 1.59 -14.46 21.23
N ARG A 262 2.07 -14.95 20.09
CA ARG A 262 2.92 -14.19 19.16
C ARG A 262 2.30 -12.84 18.73
N SER A 263 0.99 -12.77 18.65
CA SER A 263 0.22 -11.55 18.31
C SER A 263 0.32 -10.44 19.37
N GLN A 264 0.85 -10.74 20.54
CA GLN A 264 1.03 -9.82 21.67
C GLN A 264 2.51 -9.60 22.01
N ILE A 265 3.41 -10.10 21.16
CA ILE A 265 4.85 -10.02 21.44
C ILE A 265 5.53 -9.10 20.45
N VAL A 266 6.26 -8.11 20.98
CA VAL A 266 7.16 -7.25 20.23
C VAL A 266 8.59 -7.74 20.43
N ASN A 267 9.25 -8.09 19.33
CA ASN A 267 10.58 -8.66 19.35
C ASN A 267 11.66 -7.62 19.08
N LYS A 268 12.85 -7.77 19.65
CA LYS A 268 14.05 -7.02 19.23
C LYS A 268 14.66 -7.65 17.98
N PHE A 269 14.72 -8.98 17.96
CA PHE A 269 15.21 -9.74 16.82
C PHE A 269 14.18 -10.82 16.46
N SER A 270 13.86 -10.96 15.18
CA SER A 270 12.94 -11.98 14.67
C SER A 270 13.57 -12.68 13.48
N LEU A 271 13.72 -14.01 13.58
CA LEU A 271 14.18 -14.87 12.50
C LEU A 271 13.05 -15.78 12.05
N ASN A 272 12.58 -15.58 10.83
CA ASN A 272 11.48 -16.32 10.23
C ASN A 272 12.00 -17.16 9.06
N ILE A 273 12.16 -18.47 9.23
CA ILE A 273 12.81 -19.36 8.26
C ILE A 273 12.04 -19.37 6.94
N ILE A 274 10.75 -19.67 6.96
CA ILE A 274 9.83 -19.49 5.81
C ILE A 274 9.09 -18.18 6.00
N GLY A 275 8.39 -18.03 7.14
CA GLY A 275 7.67 -16.84 7.45
C GLY A 275 7.30 -16.76 8.92
N GLY A 276 7.04 -15.53 9.37
CA GLY A 276 6.63 -15.27 10.74
C GLY A 276 5.53 -14.24 10.84
N ALA A 277 4.78 -14.33 11.94
CA ALA A 277 3.81 -13.32 12.35
C ALA A 277 4.06 -12.93 13.79
N THR A 278 4.07 -11.63 14.08
CA THR A 278 4.30 -11.07 15.42
C THR A 278 3.49 -9.79 15.61
N ALA A 279 3.35 -9.33 16.85
CA ALA A 279 2.75 -8.02 17.10
C ALA A 279 3.56 -6.92 16.42
N GLY A 280 4.87 -6.94 16.59
CA GLY A 280 5.77 -5.98 15.98
C GLY A 280 7.23 -6.30 16.25
N VAL A 281 8.12 -5.53 15.62
CA VAL A 281 9.57 -5.66 15.83
C VAL A 281 10.18 -4.30 16.11
N LYS A 282 11.03 -4.25 17.11
CA LYS A 282 11.85 -3.06 17.44
C LYS A 282 13.32 -3.44 17.37
N GLY A 283 13.85 -3.52 16.16
CA GLY A 283 15.24 -3.94 15.89
C GLY A 283 15.37 -4.56 14.50
N VAL A 284 15.63 -5.87 14.42
CA VAL A 284 15.89 -6.56 13.15
C VAL A 284 14.93 -7.72 12.95
N GLU A 285 14.37 -7.81 11.75
CA GLU A 285 13.54 -8.94 11.33
C GLU A 285 14.01 -9.50 10.00
N LEU A 286 14.26 -10.79 9.96
CA LEU A 286 14.71 -11.52 8.78
C LEU A 286 13.71 -12.62 8.44
N GLY A 287 13.18 -12.63 7.25
CA GLY A 287 12.27 -13.63 6.73
C GLY A 287 12.77 -14.28 5.45
N GLY A 288 12.81 -15.60 5.41
CA GLY A 288 13.20 -16.33 4.21
C GLY A 288 12.24 -16.08 3.06
N VAL A 289 10.93 -16.06 3.33
CA VAL A 289 9.92 -15.73 2.33
C VAL A 289 9.14 -14.49 2.75
N PHE A 290 8.51 -14.47 3.94
CA PHE A 290 7.69 -13.31 4.33
C PHE A 290 7.75 -12.98 5.81
N ASN A 291 7.49 -11.71 6.14
CA ASN A 291 7.29 -11.19 7.49
C ASN A 291 5.93 -10.52 7.60
N ILE A 292 5.22 -10.77 8.71
CA ILE A 292 3.94 -10.14 9.03
C ILE A 292 4.03 -9.52 10.43
N ASN A 293 3.93 -8.20 10.50
CA ASN A 293 3.80 -7.45 11.74
C ASN A 293 2.38 -6.91 11.84
N GLN A 294 1.66 -7.25 12.90
CA GLN A 294 0.27 -6.78 13.08
C GLN A 294 0.22 -5.27 13.34
N TYR A 295 1.22 -4.77 14.06
CA TYR A 295 1.35 -3.36 14.40
C TYR A 295 2.63 -2.77 13.79
N ASN A 296 3.44 -2.08 14.58
CA ASN A 296 4.56 -1.32 14.09
C ASN A 296 5.84 -2.17 13.92
N MET A 297 6.63 -1.75 12.95
CA MET A 297 8.00 -2.21 12.74
C MET A 297 8.96 -1.03 12.88
N GLN A 298 9.98 -1.15 13.73
CA GLN A 298 11.02 -0.14 13.91
C GLN A 298 12.40 -0.80 13.74
N GLY A 299 13.21 -0.27 12.82
CA GLY A 299 14.58 -0.74 12.55
C GLY A 299 14.75 -1.31 11.14
N PHE A 300 15.19 -2.54 11.02
CA PHE A 300 15.56 -3.16 9.75
C PHE A 300 14.76 -4.45 9.50
N GLN A 301 14.06 -4.53 8.38
CA GLN A 301 13.23 -5.68 8.01
C GLN A 301 13.58 -6.17 6.60
N VAL A 302 13.85 -7.47 6.47
CA VAL A 302 14.15 -8.12 5.19
C VAL A 302 13.27 -9.34 5.01
N ALA A 303 12.74 -9.50 3.79
CA ALA A 303 12.06 -10.71 3.36
C ALA A 303 12.51 -11.12 1.96
N GLY A 304 12.62 -12.41 1.73
CA GLY A 304 12.91 -12.94 0.39
C GLY A 304 11.80 -12.57 -0.61
N VAL A 305 10.54 -12.48 -0.16
CA VAL A 305 9.41 -12.15 -1.04
C VAL A 305 8.62 -10.95 -0.53
N PHE A 306 7.96 -11.02 0.64
CA PHE A 306 7.08 -9.96 1.10
C PHE A 306 7.29 -9.56 2.56
N ASN A 307 7.25 -8.24 2.81
CA ASN A 307 7.00 -7.66 4.12
C ASN A 307 5.60 -7.07 4.17
N THR A 308 4.83 -7.39 5.20
CA THR A 308 3.50 -6.84 5.45
C THR A 308 3.42 -6.30 6.88
N VAL A 309 3.08 -5.02 7.02
CA VAL A 309 2.98 -4.35 8.31
C VAL A 309 1.62 -3.67 8.42
N GLY A 310 0.85 -4.02 9.44
CA GLY A 310 -0.47 -3.46 9.72
C GLY A 310 -0.42 -2.02 10.21
N GLY A 311 0.57 -1.67 11.01
CA GLY A 311 0.79 -0.34 11.53
C GLY A 311 1.84 0.46 10.75
N ASN A 312 2.70 1.16 11.48
CA ASN A 312 3.71 2.04 10.93
C ASN A 312 5.08 1.37 10.82
N VAL A 313 5.89 1.87 9.91
CA VAL A 313 7.29 1.46 9.74
C VAL A 313 8.21 2.64 10.01
N GLY A 314 9.18 2.43 10.89
CA GLY A 314 10.27 3.39 11.14
C GLY A 314 11.62 2.72 10.86
N GLY A 315 12.27 3.07 9.74
CA GLY A 315 13.56 2.49 9.35
C GLY A 315 13.61 1.99 7.92
N VAL A 316 14.12 0.76 7.70
CA VAL A 316 14.37 0.23 6.37
C VAL A 316 13.65 -1.10 6.16
N GLN A 317 12.92 -1.21 5.07
CA GLN A 317 12.30 -2.45 4.58
C GLN A 317 12.87 -2.85 3.23
N LEU A 318 13.28 -4.11 3.12
CA LEU A 318 13.78 -4.75 1.91
C LEU A 318 12.93 -5.98 1.60
N ALA A 319 12.46 -6.12 0.37
CA ALA A 319 11.74 -7.31 -0.07
C ALA A 319 12.12 -7.68 -1.51
N GLY A 320 12.29 -8.97 -1.77
CA GLY A 320 12.58 -9.45 -3.11
C GLY A 320 11.44 -9.16 -4.10
N VAL A 321 10.18 -9.19 -3.63
CA VAL A 321 9.02 -8.79 -4.46
C VAL A 321 8.42 -7.50 -3.94
N GLY A 322 7.98 -7.42 -2.68
CA GLY A 322 7.35 -6.18 -2.29
C GLY A 322 7.09 -5.96 -0.81
N ASN A 323 6.88 -4.68 -0.48
CA ASN A 323 6.52 -4.22 0.85
C ASN A 323 5.10 -3.65 0.85
N ARG A 324 4.28 -4.08 1.81
CA ARG A 324 2.95 -3.52 2.08
C ARG A 324 2.88 -2.99 3.50
N VAL A 325 2.59 -1.71 3.64
CA VAL A 325 2.34 -1.04 4.93
C VAL A 325 0.96 -0.41 4.89
N PHE A 326 0.16 -0.65 5.94
CA PHE A 326 -1.20 -0.10 6.05
C PHE A 326 -1.23 1.24 6.78
N GLY A 327 -0.14 1.63 7.38
CA GLY A 327 0.07 2.92 8.04
C GLY A 327 1.13 3.76 7.35
N THR A 328 1.92 4.46 8.15
CA THR A 328 2.96 5.39 7.72
C THR A 328 4.33 4.72 7.65
N VAL A 329 5.05 4.97 6.58
CA VAL A 329 6.48 4.64 6.44
C VAL A 329 7.32 5.88 6.70
N LYS A 330 8.17 5.83 7.74
CA LYS A 330 9.22 6.83 8.00
C LYS A 330 10.58 6.18 7.75
N GLY A 331 11.16 6.42 6.56
CA GLY A 331 12.43 5.80 6.18
C GLY A 331 12.46 5.33 4.73
N VAL A 332 12.97 4.11 4.50
CA VAL A 332 13.24 3.58 3.16
C VAL A 332 12.51 2.26 2.93
N GLN A 333 11.80 2.15 1.82
CA GLN A 333 11.25 0.90 1.30
C GLN A 333 11.89 0.55 -0.02
N ILE A 334 12.43 -0.66 -0.14
CA ILE A 334 12.98 -1.20 -1.37
C ILE A 334 12.26 -2.53 -1.67
N GLY A 335 11.58 -2.57 -2.81
CA GLY A 335 10.89 -3.75 -3.32
C GLY A 335 11.36 -4.12 -4.72
N GLY A 336 11.67 -5.38 -4.96
CA GLY A 336 12.05 -5.83 -6.30
C GLY A 336 10.97 -5.55 -7.35
N VAL A 337 9.69 -5.62 -6.95
CA VAL A 337 8.56 -5.34 -7.84
C VAL A 337 7.76 -4.13 -7.33
N LEU A 338 7.25 -4.18 -6.10
CA LEU A 338 6.32 -3.14 -5.65
C LEU A 338 6.52 -2.69 -4.20
N ASN A 339 6.23 -1.41 -3.95
CA ASN A 339 5.99 -0.89 -2.61
C ASN A 339 4.61 -0.25 -2.55
N LYS A 340 3.88 -0.52 -1.47
CA LYS A 340 2.58 0.09 -1.22
C LYS A 340 2.45 0.49 0.25
N ALA A 341 2.13 1.76 0.48
CA ALA A 341 1.87 2.29 1.82
C ALA A 341 0.70 3.27 1.80
N ASP A 342 0.12 3.55 2.96
CA ASP A 342 -0.89 4.60 3.04
C ASP A 342 -0.21 5.97 3.05
N THR A 343 0.75 6.20 3.93
CA THR A 343 1.56 7.43 3.96
C THR A 343 3.04 7.09 3.88
N VAL A 344 3.81 7.89 3.15
CA VAL A 344 5.26 7.75 3.06
C VAL A 344 5.95 9.06 3.39
N LEU A 345 6.91 8.99 4.31
CA LEU A 345 7.80 10.08 4.69
C LEU A 345 9.24 9.58 4.55
N GLY A 346 9.81 9.68 3.35
CA GLY A 346 11.14 9.14 3.05
C GLY A 346 11.32 8.73 1.59
N VAL A 347 11.75 7.49 1.34
CA VAL A 347 12.09 7.01 0.00
C VAL A 347 11.41 5.67 -0.29
N GLN A 348 10.83 5.55 -1.48
CA GLN A 348 10.37 4.27 -2.04
C GLN A 348 11.11 3.96 -3.34
N ILE A 349 11.68 2.78 -3.44
CA ILE A 349 12.38 2.28 -4.64
C ILE A 349 11.77 0.94 -5.03
N ALA A 350 11.27 0.83 -6.25
CA ALA A 350 10.68 -0.40 -6.77
C ALA A 350 11.13 -0.69 -8.21
N GLY A 351 11.30 -1.97 -8.53
CA GLY A 351 11.56 -2.36 -9.91
C GLY A 351 10.40 -2.05 -10.84
N VAL A 352 9.15 -2.15 -10.37
CA VAL A 352 7.97 -1.87 -11.19
C VAL A 352 7.19 -0.68 -10.65
N ALA A 353 6.64 -0.74 -9.42
CA ALA A 353 5.72 0.30 -8.98
C ALA A 353 5.85 0.70 -7.51
N ASN A 354 5.74 2.02 -7.25
CA ASN A 354 5.48 2.57 -5.92
C ASN A 354 4.07 3.15 -5.86
N THR A 355 3.35 2.88 -4.78
CA THR A 355 2.01 3.40 -4.54
C THR A 355 1.88 3.94 -3.12
N ALA A 356 1.38 5.17 -3.00
CA ALA A 356 1.04 5.78 -1.72
C ALA A 356 -0.28 6.54 -1.82
N LYS A 357 -1.04 6.66 -0.71
CA LYS A 357 -2.16 7.61 -0.66
C LYS A 357 -1.61 9.02 -0.47
N GLU A 358 -0.64 9.18 0.46
CA GLU A 358 0.06 10.44 0.70
C GLU A 358 1.57 10.22 0.75
N ALA A 359 2.32 11.14 0.15
CA ALA A 359 3.77 11.04 0.02
C ALA A 359 4.45 12.42 0.10
N ALA A 360 3.93 13.33 0.93
CA ALA A 360 4.44 14.69 1.04
C ALA A 360 5.94 14.71 1.43
N GLY A 361 6.78 15.33 0.59
CA GLY A 361 8.22 15.36 0.78
C GLY A 361 8.96 14.06 0.45
N THR A 362 8.29 13.08 -0.11
CA THR A 362 8.84 11.75 -0.45
C THR A 362 9.50 11.74 -1.82
N THR A 363 10.53 10.89 -1.97
CA THR A 363 11.11 10.52 -3.26
C THR A 363 10.66 9.11 -3.64
N GLN A 364 10.04 8.98 -4.82
CA GLN A 364 9.62 7.69 -5.39
C GLN A 364 10.40 7.41 -6.67
N LEU A 365 11.09 6.26 -6.73
CA LEU A 365 11.80 5.76 -7.89
C LEU A 365 11.21 4.42 -8.32
N ALA A 366 10.78 4.30 -9.58
CA ALA A 366 10.21 3.07 -10.12
C ALA A 366 10.68 2.82 -11.54
N GLY A 367 10.83 1.54 -11.91
CA GLY A 367 11.10 1.18 -13.31
C GLY A 367 9.92 1.50 -14.24
N VAL A 368 8.67 1.42 -13.73
CA VAL A 368 7.47 1.63 -14.56
C VAL A 368 6.62 2.77 -14.03
N LEU A 369 6.12 2.70 -12.79
CA LEU A 369 5.07 3.58 -12.31
C LEU A 369 5.29 4.08 -10.88
N ASN A 370 5.18 5.40 -10.67
CA ASN A 370 4.92 5.98 -9.35
C ASN A 370 3.50 6.54 -9.29
N ASN A 371 2.73 6.15 -8.29
CA ASN A 371 1.35 6.60 -8.10
C ASN A 371 1.14 7.10 -6.67
N SER A 372 0.83 8.37 -6.52
CA SER A 372 0.38 8.97 -5.26
C SER A 372 -0.97 9.65 -5.46
N SER A 373 -1.91 9.44 -4.53
CA SER A 373 -3.18 10.18 -4.54
C SER A 373 -3.05 11.57 -3.89
N GLY A 374 -1.98 11.80 -3.14
CA GLY A 374 -1.65 13.05 -2.47
C GLY A 374 -0.44 13.77 -3.05
N ASP A 375 0.12 14.67 -2.25
CA ASP A 375 1.31 15.45 -2.60
C ASP A 375 2.56 14.57 -2.57
N VAL A 376 3.57 14.90 -3.39
CA VAL A 376 4.88 14.24 -3.40
C VAL A 376 6.01 15.27 -3.48
N GLY A 377 7.21 14.85 -3.10
CA GLY A 377 8.45 15.60 -3.34
C GLY A 377 8.95 15.41 -4.76
N ILE A 378 9.43 14.21 -5.06
CA ILE A 378 10.06 13.85 -6.35
C ILE A 378 9.51 12.50 -6.82
N GLN A 379 9.26 12.37 -8.13
CA GLN A 379 8.93 11.09 -8.77
C GLN A 379 9.79 10.87 -10.01
N ILE A 380 10.43 9.69 -10.09
CA ILE A 380 11.18 9.24 -11.26
C ILE A 380 10.67 7.87 -11.66
N ALA A 381 10.20 7.74 -12.90
CA ALA A 381 9.70 6.48 -13.45
C ALA A 381 10.14 6.29 -14.90
N GLY A 382 10.33 5.03 -15.30
CA GLY A 382 10.60 4.72 -16.71
C GLY A 382 9.43 5.03 -17.62
N ILE A 383 8.18 4.85 -17.16
CA ILE A 383 6.98 5.05 -17.99
C ILE A 383 6.12 6.21 -17.46
N ALA A 384 5.62 6.13 -16.22
CA ALA A 384 4.61 7.07 -15.78
C ALA A 384 4.75 7.50 -14.32
N ASN A 385 4.44 8.78 -14.05
CA ASN A 385 4.26 9.32 -12.72
C ASN A 385 2.86 9.92 -12.55
N LYS A 386 2.23 9.68 -11.41
CA LYS A 386 0.96 10.30 -11.05
C LYS A 386 1.01 10.82 -9.61
N ALA A 387 0.61 12.07 -9.43
CA ALA A 387 0.48 12.71 -8.13
C ALA A 387 -0.63 13.78 -8.12
N LYS A 388 -1.00 14.29 -6.95
CA LYS A 388 -1.85 15.47 -6.85
C LYS A 388 -1.02 16.74 -7.02
N LYS A 389 0.00 16.92 -6.19
CA LYS A 389 0.91 18.07 -6.28
C LYS A 389 2.35 17.60 -6.13
N VAL A 390 3.22 18.09 -6.99
CA VAL A 390 4.66 17.82 -6.96
C VAL A 390 5.41 19.07 -6.54
N LYS A 391 6.16 18.97 -5.43
CA LYS A 391 6.94 20.11 -4.90
C LYS A 391 8.31 20.24 -5.54
N GLY A 392 8.92 19.12 -5.94
CA GLY A 392 10.17 19.06 -6.66
C GLY A 392 9.94 18.86 -8.16
N PHE A 393 10.43 17.76 -8.72
CA PHE A 393 10.29 17.45 -10.13
C PHE A 393 9.69 16.06 -10.37
N GLN A 394 9.11 15.86 -11.55
CA GLN A 394 8.69 14.56 -12.09
C GLN A 394 9.49 14.25 -13.34
N LEU A 395 10.08 13.06 -13.41
CA LEU A 395 10.75 12.55 -14.59
C LEU A 395 10.10 11.23 -15.02
N ALA A 396 9.53 11.19 -16.21
CA ALA A 396 8.97 9.98 -16.80
C ALA A 396 9.42 9.84 -18.27
N GLY A 397 9.63 8.61 -18.71
CA GLY A 397 9.91 8.37 -20.13
C GLY A 397 8.72 8.71 -21.02
N ILE A 398 7.48 8.45 -20.55
CA ILE A 398 6.26 8.68 -21.35
C ILE A 398 5.38 9.77 -20.74
N VAL A 399 4.85 9.60 -19.53
CA VAL A 399 3.81 10.52 -19.07
C VAL A 399 3.94 10.92 -17.60
N ASN A 400 3.83 12.22 -17.33
CA ASN A 400 3.61 12.79 -16.00
C ASN A 400 2.20 13.32 -15.88
N ILE A 401 1.50 12.98 -14.80
CA ILE A 401 0.14 13.41 -14.50
C ILE A 401 0.12 14.05 -13.12
N ALA A 402 -0.34 15.30 -13.04
CA ALA A 402 -0.55 15.99 -11.76
C ALA A 402 -1.59 17.10 -11.85
N ASP A 403 -2.20 17.45 -10.72
CA ASP A 403 -2.97 18.70 -10.64
C ASP A 403 -2.01 19.92 -10.69
N SER A 404 -0.82 19.79 -10.07
CA SER A 404 0.20 20.84 -10.06
C SER A 404 1.61 20.24 -10.05
N SER A 405 2.45 20.67 -10.99
CA SER A 405 3.88 20.37 -11.06
C SER A 405 4.57 21.50 -11.84
N ASP A 406 5.65 22.04 -11.33
CA ASP A 406 6.39 23.12 -12.00
C ASP A 406 7.46 22.59 -12.96
N TYR A 407 8.05 21.42 -12.65
CA TYR A 407 9.17 20.83 -13.37
C TYR A 407 8.89 19.38 -13.81
N PRO A 408 7.85 19.14 -14.62
CA PRO A 408 7.65 17.82 -15.20
C PRO A 408 8.52 17.66 -16.47
N ILE A 409 9.21 16.52 -16.55
CA ILE A 409 10.04 16.12 -17.70
C ILE A 409 9.54 14.77 -18.19
N GLY A 410 9.04 14.72 -19.39
CA GLY A 410 8.51 13.52 -20.02
C GLY A 410 8.00 13.82 -21.42
N LEU A 411 7.70 12.78 -22.19
CA LEU A 411 7.14 12.96 -23.54
C LEU A 411 5.82 13.74 -23.51
N LEU A 412 4.95 13.39 -22.56
CA LEU A 412 3.67 14.06 -22.30
C LEU A 412 3.59 14.47 -20.82
N ASN A 413 3.21 15.72 -20.56
CA ASN A 413 3.06 16.23 -19.21
C ASN A 413 1.64 16.78 -19.02
N LEU A 414 0.73 15.95 -18.51
CA LEU A 414 -0.68 16.28 -18.29
C LEU A 414 -0.85 16.94 -16.93
N ILE A 415 -0.42 18.19 -16.83
CA ILE A 415 -0.48 19.00 -15.62
C ILE A 415 -1.70 19.93 -15.70
N LYS A 416 -2.61 19.85 -14.73
CA LYS A 416 -3.89 20.55 -14.77
C LYS A 416 -3.75 22.07 -14.77
N ASN A 417 -2.84 22.59 -13.93
CA ASN A 417 -2.58 24.02 -13.83
C ASN A 417 -1.36 24.48 -14.67
N GLY A 418 -0.90 23.68 -15.61
CA GLY A 418 0.29 23.93 -16.40
C GLY A 418 0.03 24.39 -17.83
N GLU A 419 1.08 24.40 -18.64
CA GLU A 419 1.02 24.75 -20.05
C GLU A 419 0.36 23.63 -20.86
N LYS A 420 -0.64 23.97 -21.66
CA LYS A 420 -1.30 23.13 -22.65
C LYS A 420 -1.64 23.98 -23.85
N ASN A 421 -0.78 23.93 -24.85
CA ASN A 421 -0.92 24.77 -26.02
C ASN A 421 -0.83 23.95 -27.29
N LEU A 422 -1.67 24.25 -28.24
CA LEU A 422 -1.62 23.74 -29.60
C LEU A 422 -1.23 24.89 -30.50
N SER A 423 -0.21 24.73 -31.36
CA SER A 423 0.27 25.77 -32.24
C SER A 423 0.30 25.27 -33.68
N LEU A 424 -0.06 26.17 -34.60
CA LEU A 424 0.17 26.01 -36.02
C LEU A 424 1.26 27.00 -36.42
N ALA A 425 2.33 26.52 -37.02
CA ALA A 425 3.50 27.34 -37.30
C ALA A 425 4.17 26.97 -38.62
N ILE A 426 4.82 27.95 -39.23
CA ILE A 426 5.66 27.78 -40.40
C ILE A 426 7.09 28.19 -40.04
N ASP A 427 8.06 27.41 -40.50
CA ASP A 427 9.47 27.66 -40.27
C ASP A 427 10.25 28.11 -41.53
N GLU A 428 11.56 28.35 -41.38
CA GLU A 428 12.44 28.80 -42.43
C GLU A 428 12.57 27.81 -43.60
N ASP A 429 12.38 26.52 -43.34
CA ASP A 429 12.43 25.45 -44.35
C ASP A 429 11.05 25.20 -45.01
N SER A 430 10.08 26.07 -44.74
CA SER A 430 8.70 26.00 -45.26
C SER A 430 7.94 24.75 -44.81
N TYR A 431 8.18 24.25 -43.60
CA TYR A 431 7.36 23.21 -42.99
C TYR A 431 6.18 23.88 -42.27
N LEU A 432 4.98 23.47 -42.62
CA LEU A 432 3.79 23.74 -41.83
C LEU A 432 3.71 22.69 -40.72
N SER A 433 3.82 23.11 -39.47
CA SER A 433 3.90 22.23 -38.30
C SER A 433 2.76 22.45 -37.32
N LEU A 434 2.21 21.34 -36.82
CA LEU A 434 1.31 21.30 -35.68
C LEU A 434 2.12 20.92 -34.45
N GLN A 435 2.18 21.83 -33.47
CA GLN A 435 3.03 21.68 -32.29
C GLN A 435 2.16 21.61 -31.04
N PHE A 436 2.34 20.58 -30.24
CA PHE A 436 1.69 20.41 -28.96
C PHE A 436 2.69 20.62 -27.82
N ARG A 437 2.38 21.58 -26.95
CA ARG A 437 3.15 21.86 -25.74
C ARG A 437 2.36 21.41 -24.52
N SER A 438 2.96 20.56 -23.69
CA SER A 438 2.33 20.07 -22.48
C SER A 438 3.30 20.10 -21.31
N GLY A 439 2.91 20.68 -20.17
CA GLY A 439 3.84 20.75 -19.05
C GLY A 439 3.35 21.48 -17.83
N GLY A 440 4.30 21.84 -16.98
CA GLY A 440 4.12 22.60 -15.77
C GLY A 440 4.09 24.11 -16.03
N ARG A 441 4.21 24.86 -14.94
CA ARG A 441 4.30 26.32 -15.04
C ARG A 441 5.67 26.81 -15.51
N VAL A 442 6.71 26.02 -15.30
CA VAL A 442 8.10 26.37 -15.64
C VAL A 442 8.61 25.52 -16.81
N LEU A 443 8.60 24.19 -16.68
CA LEU A 443 9.06 23.29 -17.72
C LEU A 443 7.88 22.61 -18.44
N TYR A 444 8.04 22.40 -19.75
CA TYR A 444 7.09 21.68 -20.58
C TYR A 444 7.81 20.87 -21.68
N SER A 445 7.12 19.87 -22.21
CA SER A 445 7.54 19.15 -23.42
C SER A 445 6.91 19.72 -24.67
N VAL A 446 7.61 19.56 -25.78
CA VAL A 446 7.16 19.95 -27.11
C VAL A 446 7.15 18.70 -27.98
N LEU A 447 6.03 18.44 -28.64
CA LEU A 447 5.89 17.45 -29.69
C LEU A 447 5.35 18.15 -30.92
N SER A 448 5.93 17.88 -32.07
CA SER A 448 5.49 18.52 -33.32
C SER A 448 5.52 17.52 -34.47
N ILE A 449 4.54 17.66 -35.34
CA ILE A 449 4.50 17.01 -36.63
C ILE A 449 4.39 18.09 -37.70
N GLY A 450 5.16 17.97 -38.78
CA GLY A 450 5.19 18.96 -39.85
C GLY A 450 5.15 18.30 -41.21
N ALA A 451 4.66 19.07 -42.21
CA ALA A 451 4.68 18.69 -43.59
C ALA A 451 5.31 19.82 -44.43
N ALA A 452 6.19 19.47 -45.36
CA ALA A 452 6.79 20.44 -46.27
C ALA A 452 5.74 20.98 -47.25
N LEU A 453 5.70 22.30 -47.43
CA LEU A 453 4.77 22.97 -48.36
C LEU A 453 5.29 22.90 -49.81
N GLY A 454 6.58 22.59 -50.04
CA GLY A 454 7.19 22.46 -51.36
C GLY A 454 7.14 21.03 -51.92
N ASN A 455 7.01 20.90 -53.24
CA ASN A 455 6.92 19.60 -53.89
C ASN A 455 8.29 18.93 -54.14
N ASP A 456 9.40 19.67 -54.10
CA ASP A 456 10.71 19.21 -54.55
C ASP A 456 11.62 18.66 -53.43
N SER A 457 11.17 18.67 -52.19
CA SER A 457 11.96 18.13 -51.06
C SER A 457 11.77 16.63 -50.91
N PRO A 458 12.84 15.82 -50.81
CA PRO A 458 12.75 14.41 -50.48
C PRO A 458 12.21 14.18 -49.02
N ALA A 459 12.34 15.18 -48.16
CA ALA A 459 11.84 15.20 -46.79
C ALA A 459 10.43 15.79 -46.77
N LYS A 460 9.41 14.95 -46.91
CA LYS A 460 7.99 15.38 -46.92
C LYS A 460 7.42 15.67 -45.56
N TYR A 461 7.82 14.90 -44.55
CA TYR A 461 7.31 15.05 -43.20
C TYR A 461 8.43 15.27 -42.19
N ALA A 462 8.12 15.85 -41.06
CA ALA A 462 9.05 16.03 -39.96
C ALA A 462 8.35 15.69 -38.63
N PHE A 463 9.09 15.03 -37.76
CA PHE A 463 8.69 14.83 -36.36
C PHE A 463 9.71 15.52 -35.47
N GLU A 464 9.23 16.31 -34.50
CA GLU A 464 10.08 17.07 -33.59
C GLU A 464 9.65 16.81 -32.16
N ALA A 465 10.62 16.62 -31.26
CA ALA A 465 10.41 16.49 -29.83
C ALA A 465 11.45 17.34 -29.08
N GLY A 466 11.05 17.86 -27.91
CA GLY A 466 11.96 18.66 -27.13
C GLY A 466 11.39 19.08 -25.78
N LEU A 467 12.18 19.91 -25.11
CA LEU A 467 11.84 20.51 -23.82
C LEU A 467 11.84 22.04 -23.93
N GLY A 468 10.94 22.69 -23.24
CA GLY A 468 10.88 24.13 -23.17
C GLY A 468 10.72 24.63 -21.74
N ALA A 469 11.07 25.89 -21.56
CA ALA A 469 10.91 26.62 -20.29
C ALA A 469 10.18 27.94 -20.50
N VAL A 470 9.28 28.25 -19.57
CA VAL A 470 8.62 29.55 -19.48
C VAL A 470 9.51 30.48 -18.65
N LEU A 471 10.10 31.47 -19.30
CA LEU A 471 10.96 32.46 -18.63
C LEU A 471 10.14 33.63 -18.07
N LEU A 472 9.13 34.04 -18.83
CA LEU A 472 8.27 35.16 -18.44
C LEU A 472 6.84 34.88 -18.96
N ASN A 473 5.85 35.11 -18.09
CA ASN A 473 4.44 35.02 -18.48
C ASN A 473 3.67 36.16 -17.79
N LYS A 474 3.49 37.29 -18.52
CA LYS A 474 2.72 38.45 -18.08
C LYS A 474 1.37 38.50 -18.81
N SER A 475 0.54 39.45 -18.47
CA SER A 475 -0.85 39.58 -19.02
C SER A 475 -0.91 39.49 -20.55
N LYS A 476 -0.12 40.30 -21.27
CA LYS A 476 -0.11 40.35 -22.74
C LYS A 476 1.10 39.74 -23.41
N PHE A 477 2.17 39.48 -22.68
CA PHE A 477 3.46 39.03 -23.21
C PHE A 477 3.97 37.78 -22.48
N ALA A 478 4.45 36.81 -23.24
CA ALA A 478 5.16 35.67 -22.67
C ALA A 478 6.46 35.41 -23.46
N LEU A 479 7.50 34.99 -22.72
CA LEU A 479 8.78 34.58 -23.27
C LEU A 479 9.08 33.14 -22.86
N ARG A 480 9.38 32.31 -23.86
CA ARG A 480 9.74 30.89 -23.66
C ARG A 480 11.03 30.58 -24.36
N THR A 481 11.68 29.52 -23.94
CA THR A 481 12.83 28.92 -24.65
C THR A 481 12.57 27.44 -24.86
N GLU A 482 13.06 26.91 -25.97
CA GLU A 482 12.94 25.49 -26.34
C GLU A 482 14.26 24.93 -26.87
N ILE A 483 14.55 23.70 -26.50
CA ILE A 483 15.57 22.85 -27.12
C ILE A 483 14.84 21.67 -27.71
N THR A 484 14.95 21.50 -29.03
CA THR A 484 14.21 20.49 -29.77
C THR A 484 15.13 19.72 -30.69
N THR A 485 14.76 18.49 -30.99
CA THR A 485 15.37 17.66 -32.00
C THR A 485 14.32 17.24 -33.02
N ARG A 486 14.63 17.45 -34.29
CA ARG A 486 13.77 17.16 -35.45
C ARG A 486 14.39 16.07 -36.29
N ASN A 487 13.58 15.10 -36.69
CA ASN A 487 13.89 14.08 -37.66
C ASN A 487 12.99 14.23 -38.88
N HIS A 488 13.55 14.02 -40.06
CA HIS A 488 12.84 14.14 -41.31
C HIS A 488 12.44 12.76 -41.84
N LEU A 489 11.29 12.70 -42.52
CA LEU A 489 10.76 11.47 -43.11
C LEU A 489 10.41 11.72 -44.58
N THR A 490 10.59 10.67 -45.37
CA THR A 490 10.13 10.65 -46.76
C THR A 490 8.61 10.58 -46.87
N ASP A 491 8.08 10.63 -48.07
CA ASP A 491 6.66 10.41 -48.40
C ASP A 491 6.15 9.03 -47.93
N ASN A 492 7.01 8.01 -47.89
CA ASN A 492 6.71 6.67 -47.37
C ASN A 492 7.01 6.49 -45.89
N PHE A 493 7.12 7.58 -45.10
CA PHE A 493 7.43 7.60 -43.66
C PHE A 493 8.73 6.89 -43.27
N LYS A 494 9.72 6.78 -44.18
CA LYS A 494 11.05 6.29 -43.84
C LYS A 494 11.88 7.42 -43.24
N LEU A 495 12.57 7.13 -42.14
CA LEU A 495 13.52 8.06 -41.54
C LEU A 495 14.66 8.36 -42.53
N LEU A 496 14.96 9.64 -42.66
CA LEU A 496 16.16 10.12 -43.33
C LEU A 496 17.27 10.31 -42.29
N ASP A 497 18.51 10.08 -42.66
CA ASP A 497 19.70 10.32 -41.80
C ASP A 497 20.00 11.83 -41.64
N ASN A 498 18.94 12.61 -41.49
CA ASN A 498 18.99 14.06 -41.34
C ASN A 498 18.45 14.44 -39.96
N HIS A 499 19.32 14.89 -39.07
CA HIS A 499 18.99 15.35 -37.74
C HIS A 499 19.16 16.87 -37.61
N GLN A 500 18.21 17.53 -37.03
CA GLN A 500 18.29 18.95 -36.70
C GLN A 500 18.02 19.17 -35.22
N SER A 501 18.95 19.80 -34.51
CA SER A 501 18.76 20.26 -33.14
C SER A 501 18.65 21.79 -33.12
N SER A 502 17.65 22.31 -32.47
CA SER A 502 17.32 23.74 -32.46
C SER A 502 17.21 24.27 -31.04
N PHE A 503 17.83 25.41 -30.80
CA PHE A 503 17.55 26.26 -29.65
C PHE A 503 16.70 27.43 -30.11
N ARG A 504 15.52 27.62 -29.53
CA ARG A 504 14.56 28.68 -29.88
C ARG A 504 14.29 29.59 -28.71
N VAL A 505 14.14 30.88 -29.01
CA VAL A 505 13.61 31.89 -28.09
C VAL A 505 12.27 32.34 -28.66
N ILE A 506 11.19 32.23 -27.87
CA ILE A 506 9.81 32.39 -28.35
C ILE A 506 9.11 33.55 -27.60
N PRO A 507 9.32 34.79 -28.02
CA PRO A 507 8.44 35.87 -27.64
C PRO A 507 7.06 35.65 -28.23
N SER A 508 6.01 35.83 -27.44
CA SER A 508 4.64 35.67 -27.83
C SER A 508 3.76 36.79 -27.29
N TYR A 509 2.79 37.25 -28.09
CA TYR A 509 1.83 38.26 -27.73
C TYR A 509 0.44 37.66 -27.66
N LYS A 510 -0.27 37.84 -26.56
CA LYS A 510 -1.63 37.32 -26.36
C LYS A 510 -2.62 38.27 -27.02
N LEU A 511 -3.32 37.79 -28.03
CA LEU A 511 -4.42 38.48 -28.68
C LEU A 511 -5.70 38.39 -27.86
N THR A 512 -5.94 37.19 -27.31
CA THR A 512 -7.04 36.89 -26.38
C THR A 512 -6.51 36.00 -25.24
N ASP A 513 -7.37 35.63 -24.30
CA ASP A 513 -6.98 34.68 -23.24
C ASP A 513 -6.60 33.28 -23.75
N ALA A 514 -7.14 32.91 -24.93
CA ALA A 514 -6.89 31.62 -25.55
C ALA A 514 -5.91 31.67 -26.73
N LEU A 515 -5.82 32.81 -27.47
CA LEU A 515 -5.06 32.90 -28.71
C LEU A 515 -3.86 33.83 -28.56
N SER A 516 -2.69 33.37 -28.98
CA SER A 516 -1.46 34.17 -29.05
C SER A 516 -0.81 34.03 -30.42
N ILE A 517 -0.08 35.07 -30.80
CA ILE A 517 0.82 35.05 -31.97
C ILE A 517 2.25 34.99 -31.44
N PHE A 518 3.12 34.29 -32.14
CA PHE A 518 4.50 34.18 -31.76
C PHE A 518 5.47 34.18 -32.94
N VAL A 519 6.67 34.61 -32.68
CA VAL A 519 7.83 34.42 -33.54
C VAL A 519 8.91 33.70 -32.70
N ALA A 520 9.72 32.89 -33.33
CA ALA A 520 10.73 32.06 -32.63
C ALA A 520 12.03 32.04 -33.44
N PRO A 521 12.88 33.07 -33.26
CA PRO A 521 14.24 33.00 -33.77
C PRO A 521 14.94 31.77 -33.19
N SER A 522 15.68 31.06 -34.03
CA SER A 522 16.35 29.81 -33.71
C SER A 522 17.82 29.81 -34.09
N PHE A 523 18.61 29.08 -33.31
CA PHE A 523 19.94 28.65 -33.62
C PHE A 523 19.92 27.14 -33.82
N ASN A 524 20.28 26.72 -35.06
CA ASN A 524 20.13 25.36 -35.52
C ASN A 524 21.50 24.70 -35.76
N TYR A 525 21.61 23.44 -35.33
CA TYR A 525 22.63 22.50 -35.74
C TYR A 525 21.96 21.42 -36.57
N ALA A 526 22.44 21.18 -37.77
CA ALA A 526 21.93 20.14 -38.65
C ALA A 526 23.06 19.23 -39.15
N GLU A 527 22.80 17.93 -39.09
CA GLU A 527 23.55 16.88 -39.74
C GLU A 527 22.73 16.38 -40.92
N ARG A 528 23.24 16.56 -42.16
CA ARG A 528 22.51 16.25 -43.40
C ARG A 528 23.37 15.43 -44.32
N ASP A 529 22.78 14.53 -45.08
CA ASP A 529 23.44 13.86 -46.20
C ASP A 529 23.70 14.87 -47.35
N GLU A 530 24.83 14.77 -48.02
CA GLU A 530 25.23 15.73 -49.06
C GLU A 530 24.22 15.84 -50.22
N ASP A 531 23.48 14.74 -50.47
CA ASP A 531 22.45 14.69 -51.51
C ASP A 531 21.11 15.35 -51.11
N ALA A 532 20.98 15.77 -49.87
CA ALA A 532 19.72 16.30 -49.31
C ALA A 532 19.74 17.82 -49.02
N VAL A 533 20.61 18.58 -49.63
CA VAL A 533 20.80 20.01 -49.36
C VAL A 533 19.73 20.88 -50.03
N SER A 534 18.70 21.23 -49.30
CA SER A 534 17.91 22.44 -49.51
C SER A 534 17.57 23.08 -48.18
N GLY A 535 18.36 24.00 -47.74
CA GLY A 535 18.07 24.82 -46.55
C GLY A 535 18.36 26.28 -46.85
N GLY A 536 17.33 27.13 -46.76
CA GLY A 536 17.39 28.53 -47.16
C GLY A 536 18.03 29.50 -46.16
N GLY A 537 18.79 29.02 -45.18
CA GLY A 537 19.41 29.87 -44.14
C GLY A 537 20.89 30.19 -44.41
N THR A 538 21.39 31.30 -43.83
CA THR A 538 22.83 31.64 -43.87
C THR A 538 23.62 30.64 -43.04
N GLN A 539 24.44 29.79 -43.72
CA GLN A 539 25.29 28.79 -43.07
C GLN A 539 26.57 29.43 -42.53
N TRP A 540 26.87 29.31 -41.24
CA TRP A 540 28.04 29.94 -40.62
C TRP A 540 29.27 29.06 -40.58
N LYS A 541 29.10 27.74 -40.49
CA LYS A 541 30.19 26.78 -40.48
C LYS A 541 29.69 25.41 -40.93
N ALA A 542 30.44 24.81 -41.86
CA ALA A 542 30.16 23.47 -42.35
C ALA A 542 31.42 22.61 -42.25
N TRP A 543 31.29 21.39 -41.77
CA TRP A 543 32.34 20.34 -41.74
C TRP A 543 31.69 18.98 -41.87
N GLY A 544 32.41 17.99 -42.36
CA GLY A 544 31.91 16.63 -42.48
C GLY A 544 32.98 15.63 -42.89
N ARG A 545 32.67 14.35 -42.76
CA ARG A 545 33.39 13.21 -43.31
C ARG A 545 32.45 12.43 -44.21
N ASP A 546 32.93 12.01 -45.38
CA ASP A 546 32.29 11.03 -46.26
C ASP A 546 30.74 11.07 -46.31
N ARG A 547 30.16 11.94 -47.11
CA ARG A 547 28.70 12.13 -47.36
C ARG A 547 27.87 12.80 -46.28
N THR A 548 28.40 13.10 -45.10
CA THR A 548 27.67 13.87 -44.07
C THR A 548 28.22 15.27 -43.90
N ARG A 549 27.31 16.26 -43.88
CA ARG A 549 27.65 17.66 -43.69
C ARG A 549 27.01 18.20 -42.42
N ASN A 550 27.85 18.67 -41.52
CA ASN A 550 27.43 19.31 -40.29
C ASN A 550 27.41 20.84 -40.44
N THR A 551 26.29 21.48 -40.15
CA THR A 551 26.15 22.92 -40.35
C THR A 551 25.51 23.59 -39.14
N PHE A 552 25.97 24.80 -38.82
CA PHE A 552 25.25 25.73 -37.96
C PHE A 552 24.59 26.83 -38.77
N TYR A 553 23.37 27.19 -38.44
CA TYR A 553 22.68 28.28 -39.13
C TYR A 553 21.61 28.94 -38.23
N GLY A 554 21.26 30.18 -38.54
CA GLY A 554 20.15 30.88 -37.96
C GLY A 554 18.85 30.63 -38.70
N GLY A 555 17.76 30.45 -37.99
CA GLY A 555 16.43 30.26 -38.55
C GLY A 555 15.36 30.99 -37.79
N GLY A 556 14.13 30.73 -38.11
CA GLY A 556 13.00 31.31 -37.41
C GLY A 556 11.69 30.62 -37.74
N THR A 557 10.83 30.53 -36.77
CA THR A 557 9.47 29.97 -36.87
C THR A 557 8.47 31.07 -36.48
N ALA A 558 7.35 31.17 -37.20
CA ALA A 558 6.26 32.05 -36.83
C ALA A 558 4.93 31.30 -36.84
N GLY A 559 4.01 31.65 -35.95
CA GLY A 559 2.75 30.94 -35.88
C GLY A 559 1.72 31.50 -34.89
N LEU A 560 0.65 30.73 -34.82
CA LEU A 560 -0.47 30.97 -33.89
C LEU A 560 -0.44 29.86 -32.81
N MET A 561 -0.70 30.25 -31.59
CA MET A 561 -0.74 29.37 -30.43
C MET A 561 -2.07 29.47 -29.71
N LEU A 562 -2.79 28.37 -29.60
CA LEU A 562 -4.06 28.23 -28.90
C LEU A 562 -3.81 27.57 -27.54
N LYS A 563 -4.24 28.22 -26.49
CA LYS A 563 -4.25 27.63 -25.13
C LYS A 563 -5.46 26.71 -24.97
N LEU A 564 -5.23 25.47 -24.50
CA LEU A 564 -6.25 24.45 -24.28
C LEU A 564 -6.79 24.44 -22.84
#